data_42271afe94c75f8e1a37e5e2d8f8c6b3
#
_entry.id   42271afe94c75f8e1a37e5e2d8f8c6b3
#
_cell.length_a   1.000
_cell.length_b   1.000
_cell.length_c   1.000
_cell.angle_alpha   90.00
_cell.angle_beta   90.00
_cell.angle_gamma   90.00
#
_symmetry.space_group_name_H-M   'P 1'
#
loop_
_entity.id
_entity.type
_entity.pdbx_description
1 polymer ?
#
loop_
_entity_poly.entity_id
_entity_poly.type
_entity_poly.pdbx_seq_one_letter_code
_entity_poly.pdbx_strand_id
1 'polypeptide(L)'
;MIKNKARNISILVFGKNNFIATLPDQIRYATGFSVEVIDNLNQAVSQIQMTPPDIIFVQASLDGSMKLCSWLKKQTKLSWIYCILFEDRLQQLTDRNKYGWQRELEMSAAALKQGADAYIWYLIEEKTDYTLAELTANHGLILAQLTVGLRKAQKYQDLIRTNDILSAIALADSLTELKNRRALAWDLPKEIKTARTQKTSLSLIILDIDHFKKVNDTHGHLVGDRVLQLLCQRLQHNLRSQDTAFRYGGEEFVILLANTTDDEALSVARRLNRLVSDKPFALSNKLTINITISLGTACLQAEDDDKGESLLYRADQCLLQAKTAGRNRVINSNYIPHVSRLKAVSS
;
A
#
# COMPACT_ATOMS: atom_id res chain seq x y z
N MET A 1 20.65 -15.07 -1.67
CA MET A 1 19.91 -16.04 -0.86
C MET A 1 19.15 -15.29 0.21
N ILE A 2 17.92 -14.87 -0.06
CA ILE A 2 17.03 -14.26 0.93
C ILE A 2 16.46 -15.43 1.72
N LYS A 3 16.87 -15.56 2.98
CA LYS A 3 16.24 -16.50 3.93
C LYS A 3 14.77 -16.07 4.08
N ASN A 4 13.86 -16.83 3.45
CA ASN A 4 12.43 -16.77 3.77
C ASN A 4 12.30 -17.11 5.27
N LYS A 5 12.17 -16.11 6.11
CA LYS A 5 11.69 -16.30 7.47
C LYS A 5 10.28 -16.86 7.32
N ALA A 6 10.08 -18.13 7.64
CA ALA A 6 8.75 -18.73 7.67
C ALA A 6 7.87 -17.84 8.55
N ARG A 7 6.85 -17.21 7.94
CA ARG A 7 5.91 -16.38 8.66
C ARG A 7 5.09 -17.29 9.58
N ASN A 8 4.97 -16.94 10.85
CA ASN A 8 4.01 -17.57 11.74
C ASN A 8 2.59 -17.35 11.19
N ILE A 9 1.88 -18.44 10.98
CA ILE A 9 0.48 -18.46 10.55
C ILE A 9 -0.38 -18.04 11.73
N SER A 10 -1.26 -17.09 11.52
CA SER A 10 -2.17 -16.58 12.56
C SER A 10 -3.53 -17.27 12.46
N ILE A 11 -3.94 -17.94 13.55
CA ILE A 11 -5.22 -18.60 13.69
C ILE A 11 -5.99 -17.95 14.84
N LEU A 12 -7.17 -17.44 14.57
CA LEU A 12 -8.08 -16.98 15.62
C LEU A 12 -9.12 -18.07 15.87
N VAL A 13 -9.31 -18.44 17.11
CA VAL A 13 -10.36 -19.38 17.56
C VAL A 13 -11.47 -18.58 18.24
N PHE A 14 -12.62 -18.47 17.59
CA PHE A 14 -13.83 -17.98 18.23
C PHE A 14 -14.53 -19.13 18.93
N GLY A 15 -14.21 -19.32 20.19
CA GLY A 15 -14.62 -20.47 20.97
C GLY A 15 -14.16 -20.40 22.42
N LYS A 16 -14.56 -21.39 23.21
CA LYS A 16 -14.11 -21.53 24.62
C LYS A 16 -12.72 -22.19 24.67
N ASN A 17 -12.00 -21.97 25.77
CA ASN A 17 -10.68 -22.58 25.98
C ASN A 17 -10.68 -24.11 25.93
N ASN A 18 -11.75 -24.75 26.40
CA ASN A 18 -11.88 -26.20 26.31
C ASN A 18 -12.05 -26.72 24.88
N PHE A 19 -12.59 -25.90 23.95
CA PHE A 19 -12.69 -26.25 22.55
C PHE A 19 -11.32 -26.40 21.89
N ILE A 20 -10.37 -25.48 22.17
CA ILE A 20 -9.03 -25.59 21.59
C ILE A 20 -8.29 -26.84 22.11
N ALA A 21 -8.53 -27.22 23.37
CA ALA A 21 -7.90 -28.40 23.96
C ALA A 21 -8.24 -29.71 23.25
N THR A 22 -9.35 -29.74 22.52
CA THR A 22 -9.83 -30.92 21.79
C THR A 22 -9.39 -30.95 20.32
N LEU A 23 -8.80 -29.87 19.79
CA LEU A 23 -8.27 -29.83 18.41
C LEU A 23 -7.05 -30.77 18.25
N PRO A 24 -6.78 -31.29 17.03
CA PRO A 24 -5.63 -32.14 16.76
C PRO A 24 -4.31 -31.53 17.24
N ASP A 25 -3.40 -32.38 17.79
CA ASP A 25 -2.09 -31.97 18.31
C ASP A 25 -1.25 -31.20 17.29
N GLN A 26 -1.36 -31.56 16.01
CA GLN A 26 -0.70 -30.87 14.90
C GLN A 26 -1.10 -29.41 14.77
N ILE A 27 -2.26 -29.02 15.32
CA ILE A 27 -2.73 -27.62 15.33
C ILE A 27 -2.30 -26.95 16.65
N ARG A 28 -2.48 -27.66 17.77
CA ARG A 28 -2.22 -27.10 19.11
C ARG A 28 -0.74 -26.82 19.39
N TYR A 29 0.15 -27.71 18.90
CA TYR A 29 1.57 -27.69 19.23
C TYR A 29 2.48 -27.35 18.01
N ALA A 30 1.91 -26.92 16.88
CA ALA A 30 2.70 -26.52 15.74
C ALA A 30 3.48 -25.22 16.01
N THR A 31 4.80 -25.30 15.97
CA THR A 31 5.70 -24.16 16.22
C THR A 31 5.57 -23.00 15.21
N GLY A 32 4.89 -23.23 14.08
CA GLY A 32 4.63 -22.24 13.05
C GLY A 32 3.30 -21.52 13.16
N PHE A 33 2.46 -21.83 14.17
CA PHE A 33 1.14 -21.22 14.35
C PHE A 33 1.14 -20.29 15.57
N SER A 34 0.51 -19.13 15.39
CA SER A 34 0.11 -18.25 16.48
C SER A 34 -1.40 -18.40 16.65
N VAL A 35 -1.84 -18.98 17.78
CA VAL A 35 -3.25 -19.25 18.03
C VAL A 35 -3.75 -18.35 19.14
N GLU A 36 -4.80 -17.58 18.87
CA GLU A 36 -5.48 -16.69 19.82
C GLU A 36 -6.92 -17.19 20.03
N VAL A 37 -7.41 -17.19 21.29
CA VAL A 37 -8.75 -17.65 21.63
C VAL A 37 -9.58 -16.48 22.15
N ILE A 38 -10.77 -16.30 21.59
CA ILE A 38 -11.72 -15.24 21.98
C ILE A 38 -13.12 -15.86 22.02
N ASP A 39 -13.87 -15.62 23.09
CA ASP A 39 -15.24 -16.11 23.28
C ASP A 39 -16.30 -15.00 23.22
N ASN A 40 -15.90 -13.76 23.06
CA ASN A 40 -16.80 -12.61 22.92
C ASN A 40 -16.83 -12.08 21.48
N LEU A 41 -18.02 -11.94 20.90
CA LEU A 41 -18.21 -11.52 19.50
C LEU A 41 -17.63 -10.14 19.21
N ASN A 42 -17.86 -9.15 20.08
CA ASN A 42 -17.39 -7.78 19.85
C ASN A 42 -15.87 -7.70 19.91
N GLN A 43 -15.26 -8.44 20.83
CA GLN A 43 -13.82 -8.54 20.94
C GLN A 43 -13.22 -9.24 19.72
N ALA A 44 -13.83 -10.34 19.25
CA ALA A 44 -13.39 -11.03 18.04
C ALA A 44 -13.45 -10.12 16.80
N VAL A 45 -14.54 -9.37 16.61
CA VAL A 45 -14.68 -8.40 15.52
C VAL A 45 -13.59 -7.33 15.59
N SER A 46 -13.35 -6.75 16.76
CA SER A 46 -12.31 -5.72 16.95
C SER A 46 -10.92 -6.28 16.65
N GLN A 47 -10.60 -7.47 17.16
CA GLN A 47 -9.32 -8.13 16.93
C GLN A 47 -9.08 -8.43 15.45
N ILE A 48 -10.09 -8.96 14.74
CA ILE A 48 -10.00 -9.24 13.31
C ILE A 48 -9.79 -7.96 12.49
N GLN A 49 -10.38 -6.85 12.89
CA GLN A 49 -10.20 -5.56 12.21
C GLN A 49 -8.79 -4.98 12.45
N MET A 50 -8.24 -5.15 13.65
CA MET A 50 -6.89 -4.64 14.00
C MET A 50 -5.79 -5.52 13.41
N THR A 51 -5.92 -6.84 13.57
CA THR A 51 -4.92 -7.84 13.15
C THR A 51 -5.63 -9.02 12.48
N PRO A 52 -5.91 -8.93 11.16
CA PRO A 52 -6.62 -9.98 10.43
C PRO A 52 -5.85 -11.32 10.48
N PRO A 53 -6.46 -12.41 11.00
CA PRO A 53 -5.84 -13.72 11.02
C PRO A 53 -5.86 -14.38 9.63
N ASP A 54 -4.99 -15.38 9.42
CA ASP A 54 -5.00 -16.16 8.19
C ASP A 54 -6.22 -17.11 8.13
N ILE A 55 -6.60 -17.68 9.29
CA ILE A 55 -7.71 -18.63 9.42
C ILE A 55 -8.52 -18.30 10.69
N ILE A 56 -9.82 -18.53 10.63
CA ILE A 56 -10.70 -18.46 11.80
C ILE A 56 -11.37 -19.83 12.01
N PHE A 57 -11.23 -20.36 13.22
CA PHE A 57 -12.01 -21.50 13.72
C PHE A 57 -13.17 -20.96 14.55
N VAL A 58 -14.37 -21.39 14.23
CA VAL A 58 -15.59 -20.92 14.89
C VAL A 58 -16.31 -22.11 15.53
N GLN A 59 -16.52 -22.05 16.84
CA GLN A 59 -17.27 -23.05 17.60
C GLN A 59 -18.77 -22.77 17.47
N ALA A 60 -19.55 -23.70 16.90
CA ALA A 60 -20.97 -23.49 16.60
C ALA A 60 -21.87 -23.33 17.83
N SER A 61 -21.49 -23.93 18.97
CA SER A 61 -22.24 -23.80 20.23
C SER A 61 -22.08 -22.43 20.90
N LEU A 62 -21.10 -21.62 20.47
CA LEU A 62 -20.88 -20.29 21.05
C LEU A 62 -21.88 -19.28 20.46
N ASP A 63 -22.48 -18.45 21.32
CA ASP A 63 -23.38 -17.40 20.86
C ASP A 63 -22.67 -16.40 19.94
N GLY A 64 -23.32 -16.05 18.84
CA GLY A 64 -22.76 -15.13 17.85
C GLY A 64 -21.94 -15.80 16.73
N SER A 65 -21.70 -17.12 16.77
CA SER A 65 -20.89 -17.85 15.76
C SER A 65 -21.33 -17.60 14.34
N MET A 66 -22.60 -17.75 14.04
CA MET A 66 -23.16 -17.51 12.70
C MET A 66 -23.13 -16.02 12.32
N LYS A 67 -23.29 -15.12 13.31
CA LYS A 67 -23.18 -13.67 13.08
C LYS A 67 -21.76 -13.30 12.68
N LEU A 68 -20.75 -13.89 13.33
CA LEU A 68 -19.34 -13.68 13.00
C LEU A 68 -19.03 -14.15 11.56
N CYS A 69 -19.45 -15.37 11.18
CA CYS A 69 -19.26 -15.89 9.83
C CYS A 69 -19.89 -14.96 8.77
N SER A 70 -21.14 -14.55 8.98
CA SER A 70 -21.86 -13.66 8.07
C SER A 70 -21.23 -12.27 8.00
N TRP A 71 -20.84 -11.70 9.14
CA TRP A 71 -20.17 -10.42 9.21
C TRP A 71 -18.84 -10.44 8.43
N LEU A 72 -18.01 -11.46 8.66
CA LEU A 72 -16.70 -11.60 8.02
C LEU A 72 -16.80 -11.57 6.49
N LYS A 73 -17.75 -12.33 5.92
CA LYS A 73 -17.90 -12.43 4.45
C LYS A 73 -18.51 -11.19 3.79
N LYS A 74 -19.21 -10.37 4.54
CA LYS A 74 -19.70 -9.06 4.07
C LYS A 74 -18.59 -8.00 4.02
N GLN A 75 -17.45 -8.23 4.69
CA GLN A 75 -16.31 -7.30 4.67
C GLN A 75 -15.42 -7.56 3.46
N THR A 76 -15.47 -6.70 2.45
CA THR A 76 -14.68 -6.84 1.20
C THR A 76 -13.18 -7.05 1.46
N LYS A 77 -12.63 -6.34 2.46
CA LYS A 77 -11.21 -6.42 2.80
C LYS A 77 -10.80 -7.64 3.62
N LEU A 78 -11.76 -8.36 4.21
CA LEU A 78 -11.52 -9.48 5.13
C LEU A 78 -12.08 -10.81 4.59
N SER A 79 -12.83 -10.80 3.47
CA SER A 79 -13.48 -11.98 2.90
C SER A 79 -12.50 -13.08 2.45
N TRP A 80 -11.23 -12.77 2.36
CA TRP A 80 -10.16 -13.73 2.05
C TRP A 80 -9.84 -14.66 3.22
N ILE A 81 -10.13 -14.24 4.47
CA ILE A 81 -9.88 -15.04 5.66
C ILE A 81 -10.71 -16.34 5.58
N TYR A 82 -10.05 -17.49 5.79
CA TYR A 82 -10.71 -18.78 5.73
C TYR A 82 -11.42 -19.10 7.04
N CYS A 83 -12.73 -19.25 6.99
CA CYS A 83 -13.58 -19.46 8.15
C CYS A 83 -14.09 -20.91 8.20
N ILE A 84 -13.66 -21.67 9.22
CA ILE A 84 -14.12 -23.05 9.45
C ILE A 84 -15.08 -23.04 10.64
N LEU A 85 -16.33 -23.47 10.41
CA LEU A 85 -17.32 -23.65 11.47
C LEU A 85 -17.31 -25.10 11.95
N PHE A 86 -17.10 -25.29 13.24
CA PHE A 86 -17.09 -26.58 13.89
C PHE A 86 -18.41 -26.82 14.61
N GLU A 87 -19.12 -27.87 14.22
CA GLU A 87 -20.38 -28.26 14.87
C GLU A 87 -20.11 -29.16 16.08
N ASP A 88 -20.28 -28.60 17.26
CA ASP A 88 -20.01 -29.24 18.54
C ASP A 88 -21.29 -29.40 19.43
N ARG A 89 -22.47 -29.01 18.92
CA ARG A 89 -23.72 -29.07 19.65
C ARG A 89 -24.23 -30.52 19.71
N LEU A 90 -24.30 -31.08 20.93
CA LEU A 90 -24.69 -32.46 21.17
C LEU A 90 -26.00 -32.84 20.51
N GLN A 91 -27.01 -31.98 20.55
CA GLN A 91 -28.31 -32.23 19.91
C GLN A 91 -28.18 -32.47 18.40
N GLN A 92 -27.39 -31.65 17.71
CA GLN A 92 -27.17 -31.82 16.29
C GLN A 92 -26.37 -33.09 15.97
N LEU A 93 -25.37 -33.43 16.79
CA LEU A 93 -24.61 -34.68 16.66
C LEU A 93 -25.49 -35.91 16.85
N THR A 94 -26.42 -35.87 17.81
CA THR A 94 -27.42 -36.95 18.02
C THR A 94 -28.42 -37.05 16.86
N ASP A 95 -28.90 -35.92 16.35
CA ASP A 95 -29.82 -35.86 15.20
C ASP A 95 -29.15 -36.41 13.92
N ARG A 96 -27.83 -36.23 13.73
CA ARG A 96 -27.07 -36.85 12.64
C ARG A 96 -27.22 -38.37 12.65
N ASN A 97 -27.07 -39.00 13.81
CA ASN A 97 -27.21 -40.45 13.95
C ASN A 97 -28.64 -40.92 13.63
N LYS A 98 -29.64 -40.06 13.88
CA LYS A 98 -31.05 -40.37 13.64
C LYS A 98 -31.49 -40.12 12.19
N TYR A 99 -31.04 -39.02 11.58
CA TYR A 99 -31.48 -38.54 10.25
C TYR A 99 -30.46 -38.78 9.14
N GLY A 100 -29.28 -39.31 9.47
CA GLY A 100 -28.25 -39.68 8.50
C GLY A 100 -27.59 -38.50 7.76
N TRP A 101 -26.95 -38.81 6.65
CA TRP A 101 -26.18 -37.90 5.82
C TRP A 101 -26.96 -36.71 5.24
N GLN A 102 -28.31 -36.85 5.09
CA GLN A 102 -29.15 -35.76 4.60
C GLN A 102 -29.09 -34.54 5.54
N ARG A 103 -29.17 -34.78 6.85
CA ARG A 103 -29.06 -33.70 7.86
C ARG A 103 -27.69 -33.00 7.82
N GLU A 104 -26.66 -33.79 7.62
CA GLU A 104 -25.29 -33.25 7.49
C GLU A 104 -25.16 -32.30 6.27
N LEU A 105 -25.72 -32.69 5.12
CA LEU A 105 -25.70 -31.84 3.93
C LEU A 105 -26.52 -30.55 4.11
N GLU A 106 -27.68 -30.63 4.72
CA GLU A 106 -28.55 -29.47 5.00
C GLU A 106 -27.81 -28.45 5.90
N MET A 107 -27.19 -28.92 6.97
CA MET A 107 -26.46 -28.08 7.91
C MET A 107 -25.20 -27.49 7.28
N SER A 108 -24.47 -28.29 6.52
CA SER A 108 -23.30 -27.81 5.75
C SER A 108 -23.71 -26.73 4.75
N ALA A 109 -24.77 -26.96 3.98
CA ALA A 109 -25.26 -25.98 3.02
C ALA A 109 -25.72 -24.67 3.70
N ALA A 110 -26.38 -24.78 4.85
CA ALA A 110 -26.80 -23.61 5.63
C ALA A 110 -25.59 -22.80 6.15
N ALA A 111 -24.59 -23.47 6.70
CA ALA A 111 -23.37 -22.85 7.19
C ALA A 111 -22.58 -22.11 6.09
N LEU A 112 -22.40 -22.76 4.93
CA LEU A 112 -21.73 -22.16 3.77
C LEU A 112 -22.49 -20.95 3.22
N LYS A 113 -23.83 -21.03 3.11
CA LYS A 113 -24.66 -19.89 2.72
C LYS A 113 -24.55 -18.71 3.69
N GLN A 114 -24.30 -18.95 4.96
CA GLN A 114 -24.15 -17.93 5.99
C GLN A 114 -22.72 -17.39 6.12
N GLY A 115 -21.78 -17.90 5.31
CA GLY A 115 -20.44 -17.31 5.21
C GLY A 115 -19.30 -18.14 5.80
N ALA A 116 -19.53 -19.36 6.27
CA ALA A 116 -18.43 -20.28 6.52
C ALA A 116 -17.81 -20.74 5.18
N ASP A 117 -16.49 -20.96 5.14
CA ASP A 117 -15.82 -21.57 3.98
C ASP A 117 -15.83 -23.10 4.08
N ALA A 118 -15.88 -23.62 5.31
CA ALA A 118 -16.03 -25.04 5.60
C ALA A 118 -16.90 -25.25 6.83
N TYR A 119 -17.59 -26.38 6.87
CA TYR A 119 -18.37 -26.83 8.01
C TYR A 119 -17.95 -28.25 8.36
N ILE A 120 -17.56 -28.47 9.61
CA ILE A 120 -17.03 -29.75 10.09
C ILE A 120 -17.83 -30.20 11.31
N TRP A 121 -18.34 -31.39 11.25
CA TRP A 121 -18.89 -32.08 12.43
C TRP A 121 -17.72 -32.41 13.35
N TYR A 122 -17.77 -31.90 14.58
CA TYR A 122 -16.67 -32.03 15.50
C TYR A 122 -16.89 -33.20 16.45
N LEU A 123 -16.18 -34.30 16.22
CA LEU A 123 -16.27 -35.51 17.00
C LEU A 123 -15.33 -35.43 18.20
N ILE A 124 -15.88 -35.50 19.42
CA ILE A 124 -15.11 -35.45 20.68
C ILE A 124 -15.12 -36.85 21.30
N GLU A 125 -13.94 -37.41 21.57
CA GLU A 125 -13.72 -38.77 22.10
C GLU A 125 -14.52 -39.07 23.37
N GLU A 126 -14.68 -38.11 24.26
CA GLU A 126 -15.26 -38.31 25.59
C GLU A 126 -16.79 -38.37 25.63
N LYS A 127 -17.48 -38.11 24.53
CA LYS A 127 -18.94 -37.85 24.55
C LYS A 127 -19.83 -38.78 23.71
N THR A 128 -19.23 -39.69 22.90
CA THR A 128 -20.00 -40.51 21.96
C THR A 128 -19.24 -41.80 21.61
N ASP A 129 -19.97 -42.86 21.21
CA ASP A 129 -19.42 -44.16 20.79
C ASP A 129 -18.79 -44.12 19.39
N TYR A 130 -17.94 -43.13 19.11
CA TYR A 130 -17.21 -43.05 17.84
C TYR A 130 -16.06 -44.03 17.78
N THR A 131 -15.91 -44.66 16.64
CA THR A 131 -14.77 -45.53 16.37
C THR A 131 -13.47 -44.74 16.16
N LEU A 132 -12.35 -45.36 16.46
CA LEU A 132 -11.03 -44.76 16.17
C LEU A 132 -10.87 -44.34 14.70
N ALA A 133 -11.45 -45.11 13.77
CA ALA A 133 -11.46 -44.81 12.34
C ALA A 133 -12.21 -43.50 12.02
N GLU A 134 -13.38 -43.28 12.64
CA GLU A 134 -14.16 -42.05 12.46
C GLU A 134 -13.44 -40.84 13.03
N LEU A 135 -12.84 -40.94 14.21
CA LEU A 135 -12.04 -39.88 14.81
C LEU A 135 -10.81 -39.54 13.95
N THR A 136 -10.11 -40.55 13.45
CA THR A 136 -8.94 -40.35 12.56
C THR A 136 -9.37 -39.69 11.24
N ALA A 137 -10.47 -40.07 10.66
CA ALA A 137 -11.00 -39.45 9.43
C ALA A 137 -11.43 -38.00 9.69
N ASN A 138 -12.04 -37.70 10.83
CA ASN A 138 -12.43 -36.36 11.23
C ASN A 138 -11.19 -35.44 11.42
N HIS A 139 -10.17 -35.90 12.12
CA HIS A 139 -8.89 -35.20 12.24
C HIS A 139 -8.25 -34.95 10.88
N GLY A 140 -8.26 -35.96 10.00
CA GLY A 140 -7.79 -35.82 8.62
C GLY A 140 -8.53 -34.73 7.85
N LEU A 141 -9.86 -34.64 8.01
CA LEU A 141 -10.67 -33.59 7.39
C LEU A 141 -10.32 -32.18 7.92
N ILE A 142 -10.13 -32.06 9.23
CA ILE A 142 -9.71 -30.78 9.86
C ILE A 142 -8.39 -30.30 9.29
N LEU A 143 -7.38 -31.18 9.21
CA LEU A 143 -6.08 -30.87 8.66
C LEU A 143 -6.14 -30.54 7.16
N ALA A 144 -6.99 -31.24 6.40
CA ALA A 144 -7.21 -30.94 5.00
C ALA A 144 -7.83 -29.55 4.81
N GLN A 145 -8.84 -29.17 5.60
CA GLN A 145 -9.46 -27.86 5.57
C GLN A 145 -8.49 -26.75 6.03
N LEU A 146 -7.68 -27.02 7.03
CA LEU A 146 -6.57 -26.12 7.41
C LEU A 146 -5.64 -25.86 6.22
N THR A 147 -5.26 -26.92 5.50
CA THR A 147 -4.39 -26.82 4.31
C THR A 147 -5.05 -25.98 3.21
N VAL A 148 -6.36 -26.12 2.98
CA VAL A 148 -7.12 -25.26 2.04
C VAL A 148 -7.08 -23.80 2.47
N GLY A 149 -7.31 -23.54 3.76
CA GLY A 149 -7.25 -22.19 4.33
C GLY A 149 -5.87 -21.54 4.17
N LEU A 150 -4.81 -22.30 4.45
CA LEU A 150 -3.43 -21.83 4.28
C LEU A 150 -3.11 -21.48 2.83
N ARG A 151 -3.54 -22.28 1.86
CA ARG A 151 -3.37 -21.99 0.44
C ARG A 151 -4.11 -20.70 0.04
N LYS A 152 -5.33 -20.50 0.56
CA LYS A 152 -6.12 -19.27 0.31
C LYS A 152 -5.42 -18.04 0.86
N ALA A 153 -4.94 -18.10 2.10
CA ALA A 153 -4.21 -17.02 2.74
C ALA A 153 -2.90 -16.71 1.98
N GLN A 154 -2.13 -17.73 1.61
CA GLN A 154 -0.90 -17.57 0.80
C GLN A 154 -1.19 -16.88 -0.54
N LYS A 155 -2.21 -17.37 -1.28
CA LYS A 155 -2.59 -16.77 -2.57
C LYS A 155 -2.97 -15.30 -2.45
N TYR A 156 -3.66 -14.93 -1.38
CA TYR A 156 -4.01 -13.53 -1.11
C TYR A 156 -2.78 -12.67 -0.84
N GLN A 157 -1.83 -13.16 -0.04
CA GLN A 157 -0.56 -12.47 0.22
C GLN A 157 0.27 -12.28 -1.06
N ASP A 158 0.34 -13.32 -1.90
CA ASP A 158 1.04 -13.25 -3.19
C ASP A 158 0.39 -12.22 -4.12
N LEU A 159 -0.95 -12.13 -4.10
CA LEU A 159 -1.69 -11.13 -4.88
C LEU A 159 -1.38 -9.70 -4.41
N ILE A 160 -1.39 -9.44 -3.10
CA ILE A 160 -0.99 -8.13 -2.55
C ILE A 160 0.43 -7.79 -2.96
N ARG A 161 1.38 -8.70 -2.73
CA ARG A 161 2.78 -8.48 -3.09
C ARG A 161 2.97 -8.19 -4.57
N THR A 162 2.26 -8.93 -5.44
CA THR A 162 2.32 -8.70 -6.88
C THR A 162 1.75 -7.33 -7.24
N ASN A 163 0.64 -6.94 -6.61
CA ASN A 163 0.03 -5.62 -6.82
C ASN A 163 0.96 -4.47 -6.37
N ASP A 164 1.65 -4.64 -5.23
CA ASP A 164 2.62 -3.67 -4.74
C ASP A 164 3.81 -3.52 -5.71
N ILE A 165 4.32 -4.63 -6.24
CA ILE A 165 5.40 -4.63 -7.24
C ILE A 165 4.95 -3.94 -8.52
N LEU A 166 3.76 -4.29 -9.04
CA LEU A 166 3.20 -3.67 -10.24
C LEU A 166 2.97 -2.16 -10.04
N SER A 167 2.49 -1.77 -8.86
CA SER A 167 2.30 -0.38 -8.49
C SER A 167 3.64 0.36 -8.44
N ALA A 168 4.65 -0.22 -7.82
CA ALA A 168 5.99 0.37 -7.77
C ALA A 168 6.58 0.57 -9.18
N ILE A 169 6.46 -0.43 -10.06
CA ILE A 169 6.91 -0.33 -11.46
C ILE A 169 6.12 0.75 -12.22
N ALA A 170 4.80 0.80 -12.04
CA ALA A 170 3.93 1.77 -12.73
C ALA A 170 4.15 3.22 -12.27
N LEU A 171 4.72 3.44 -11.07
CA LEU A 171 4.92 4.74 -10.46
C LEU A 171 6.36 5.24 -10.52
N ALA A 172 7.31 4.44 -10.99
CA ALA A 172 8.71 4.83 -11.22
C ALA A 172 8.95 5.22 -12.68
N ASP A 173 9.92 6.11 -12.88
CA ASP A 173 10.50 6.41 -14.19
C ASP A 173 11.63 5.41 -14.49
N SER A 174 11.58 4.75 -15.64
CA SER A 174 12.51 3.65 -15.98
C SER A 174 13.96 4.10 -16.23
N LEU A 175 14.20 5.38 -16.54
CA LEU A 175 15.52 5.91 -16.80
C LEU A 175 16.21 6.41 -15.52
N THR A 176 15.46 7.10 -14.67
CA THR A 176 16.00 7.86 -13.55
C THR A 176 15.72 7.23 -12.19
N GLU A 177 14.84 6.22 -12.14
CA GLU A 177 14.35 5.56 -10.92
C GLU A 177 13.60 6.51 -9.95
N LEU A 178 13.41 7.77 -10.32
CA LEU A 178 12.54 8.68 -9.59
C LEU A 178 11.08 8.26 -9.74
N LYS A 179 10.23 8.77 -8.87
CA LYS A 179 8.79 8.70 -9.10
C LYS A 179 8.42 9.44 -10.38
N ASN A 180 7.47 8.89 -11.15
CA ASN A 180 7.02 9.47 -12.41
C ASN A 180 5.86 10.45 -12.22
N ARG A 181 5.36 11.04 -13.32
CA ARG A 181 4.21 11.97 -13.34
C ARG A 181 2.94 11.36 -12.75
N ARG A 182 2.72 10.03 -12.92
CA ARG A 182 1.55 9.34 -12.33
C ARG A 182 1.65 9.31 -10.82
N ALA A 183 2.85 9.06 -10.30
CA ALA A 183 3.12 9.09 -8.87
C ALA A 183 2.87 10.49 -8.29
N LEU A 184 3.27 11.55 -8.97
CA LEU A 184 2.97 12.92 -8.55
C LEU A 184 1.46 13.16 -8.46
N ALA A 185 0.69 12.79 -9.49
CA ALA A 185 -0.77 12.94 -9.49
C ALA A 185 -1.46 12.16 -8.36
N TRP A 186 -0.83 11.08 -7.86
CA TRP A 186 -1.32 10.28 -6.74
C TRP A 186 -0.89 10.85 -5.38
N ASP A 187 0.34 11.33 -5.25
CA ASP A 187 0.93 11.77 -3.99
C ASP A 187 0.55 13.21 -3.63
N LEU A 188 0.52 14.13 -4.60
CA LEU A 188 0.27 15.55 -4.35
C LEU A 188 -1.05 15.82 -3.59
N PRO A 189 -2.19 15.21 -3.95
CA PRO A 189 -3.43 15.40 -3.18
C PRO A 189 -3.34 14.89 -1.73
N LYS A 190 -2.56 13.83 -1.48
CA LYS A 190 -2.36 13.28 -0.13
C LYS A 190 -1.52 14.20 0.73
N GLU A 191 -0.44 14.74 0.15
CA GLU A 191 0.44 15.70 0.84
C GLU A 191 -0.30 17.00 1.16
N ILE A 192 -1.14 17.52 0.24
CA ILE A 192 -2.01 18.68 0.48
C ILE A 192 -2.96 18.41 1.65
N LYS A 193 -3.65 17.27 1.63
CA LYS A 193 -4.56 16.88 2.72
C LYS A 193 -3.83 16.78 4.06
N THR A 194 -2.64 16.19 4.07
CA THR A 194 -1.81 16.07 5.27
C THR A 194 -1.39 17.44 5.79
N ALA A 195 -0.87 18.31 4.91
CA ALA A 195 -0.44 19.66 5.26
C ALA A 195 -1.59 20.49 5.85
N ARG A 196 -2.79 20.44 5.24
CA ARG A 196 -3.99 21.12 5.75
C ARG A 196 -4.44 20.58 7.11
N THR A 197 -4.45 19.26 7.28
CA THR A 197 -4.88 18.61 8.53
C THR A 197 -3.92 18.94 9.67
N GLN A 198 -2.62 18.90 9.41
CA GLN A 198 -1.58 19.15 10.40
C GLN A 198 -1.24 20.64 10.55
N LYS A 199 -1.82 21.52 9.69
CA LYS A 199 -1.53 22.95 9.63
C LYS A 199 -0.04 23.23 9.40
N THR A 200 0.59 22.45 8.54
CA THR A 200 1.99 22.59 8.14
C THR A 200 2.10 23.15 6.73
N SER A 201 3.26 23.71 6.39
CA SER A 201 3.53 24.24 5.05
C SER A 201 3.88 23.10 4.09
N LEU A 202 3.46 23.22 2.84
CA LEU A 202 3.87 22.35 1.74
C LEU A 202 4.32 23.23 0.59
N SER A 203 5.51 22.99 0.04
CA SER A 203 6.03 23.72 -1.09
C SER A 203 6.36 22.80 -2.26
N LEU A 204 6.37 23.36 -3.45
CA LEU A 204 6.65 22.65 -4.69
C LEU A 204 7.71 23.43 -5.50
N ILE A 205 8.66 22.68 -6.05
CA ILE A 205 9.65 23.19 -7.01
C ILE A 205 9.40 22.47 -8.33
N ILE A 206 9.27 23.20 -9.43
CA ILE A 206 9.40 22.67 -10.78
C ILE A 206 10.75 23.10 -11.32
N LEU A 207 11.49 22.20 -11.96
CA LEU A 207 12.75 22.49 -12.60
C LEU A 207 12.84 21.86 -14.00
N ASP A 208 13.63 22.48 -14.86
CA ASP A 208 13.89 22.04 -16.22
C ASP A 208 15.36 22.29 -16.58
N ILE A 209 15.94 21.37 -17.37
CA ILE A 209 17.34 21.49 -17.79
C ILE A 209 17.44 22.48 -18.96
N ASP A 210 18.18 23.55 -18.76
CA ASP A 210 18.37 24.58 -19.78
C ASP A 210 19.07 24.01 -21.02
N HIS A 211 18.44 24.21 -22.17
CA HIS A 211 18.99 23.80 -23.49
C HIS A 211 19.31 22.31 -23.62
N PHE A 212 18.57 21.44 -22.93
CA PHE A 212 18.81 19.98 -22.95
C PHE A 212 18.76 19.37 -24.36
N LYS A 213 17.89 19.88 -25.23
CA LYS A 213 17.88 19.51 -26.66
C LYS A 213 19.23 19.67 -27.31
N LYS A 214 19.97 20.80 -27.02
CA LYS A 214 21.32 21.01 -27.56
C LYS A 214 22.33 19.96 -27.07
N VAL A 215 22.19 19.47 -25.84
CA VAL A 215 22.99 18.34 -25.32
C VAL A 215 22.74 17.09 -26.15
N ASN A 216 21.47 16.74 -26.40
CA ASN A 216 21.11 15.60 -27.21
C ASN A 216 21.59 15.73 -28.69
N ASP A 217 21.36 16.88 -29.29
CA ASP A 217 21.76 17.16 -30.68
C ASP A 217 23.29 17.12 -30.88
N THR A 218 24.06 17.51 -29.84
CA THR A 218 25.54 17.58 -29.92
C THR A 218 26.20 16.24 -29.56
N HIS A 219 25.66 15.53 -28.56
CA HIS A 219 26.33 14.37 -27.96
C HIS A 219 25.54 13.06 -28.10
N GLY A 220 24.34 13.12 -28.63
CA GLY A 220 23.42 11.97 -28.78
C GLY A 220 22.58 11.70 -27.53
N HIS A 221 21.47 10.97 -27.73
CA HIS A 221 20.49 10.68 -26.67
C HIS A 221 21.07 9.87 -25.51
N LEU A 222 22.00 8.93 -25.74
CA LEU A 222 22.62 8.15 -24.67
C LEU A 222 23.40 9.03 -23.68
N VAL A 223 24.01 10.10 -24.19
CA VAL A 223 24.69 11.08 -23.34
C VAL A 223 23.67 11.92 -22.56
N GLY A 224 22.60 12.34 -23.21
CA GLY A 224 21.49 13.02 -22.54
C GLY A 224 20.87 12.18 -21.42
N ASP A 225 20.61 10.90 -21.68
CA ASP A 225 20.10 9.96 -20.67
C ASP A 225 21.05 9.87 -19.45
N ARG A 226 22.36 9.81 -19.70
CA ARG A 226 23.35 9.81 -18.61
C ARG A 226 23.37 11.10 -17.82
N VAL A 227 23.19 12.25 -18.48
CA VAL A 227 23.05 13.57 -17.80
C VAL A 227 21.82 13.55 -16.90
N LEU A 228 20.67 13.06 -17.37
CA LEU A 228 19.45 12.93 -16.58
C LEU A 228 19.66 12.05 -15.33
N GLN A 229 20.29 10.88 -15.48
CA GLN A 229 20.61 10.00 -14.36
C GLN A 229 21.49 10.66 -13.31
N LEU A 230 22.56 11.33 -13.74
CA LEU A 230 23.48 12.02 -12.83
C LEU A 230 22.82 13.23 -12.16
N LEU A 231 21.97 13.98 -12.87
CA LEU A 231 21.17 15.05 -12.27
C LEU A 231 20.27 14.49 -11.17
N CYS A 232 19.53 13.40 -11.43
CA CYS A 232 18.66 12.78 -10.44
C CYS A 232 19.41 12.33 -9.19
N GLN A 233 20.57 11.68 -9.36
CA GLN A 233 21.42 11.30 -8.22
C GLN A 233 21.85 12.54 -7.42
N ARG A 234 22.25 13.60 -8.10
CA ARG A 234 22.67 14.85 -7.47
C ARG A 234 21.53 15.54 -6.73
N LEU A 235 20.31 15.53 -7.28
CA LEU A 235 19.11 16.04 -6.62
C LEU A 235 18.78 15.20 -5.37
N GLN A 236 18.66 13.87 -5.49
CA GLN A 236 18.32 12.98 -4.39
C GLN A 236 19.26 13.10 -3.19
N HIS A 237 20.57 13.19 -3.43
CA HIS A 237 21.58 13.36 -2.36
C HIS A 237 21.49 14.70 -1.63
N ASN A 238 20.75 15.66 -2.18
CA ASN A 238 20.61 17.01 -1.62
C ASN A 238 19.18 17.31 -1.13
N LEU A 239 18.31 16.33 -1.10
CA LEU A 239 16.96 16.40 -0.54
C LEU A 239 16.90 15.68 0.81
N ARG A 240 15.98 16.10 1.68
CA ARG A 240 15.69 15.43 2.96
C ARG A 240 14.89 14.15 2.69
N SER A 241 14.85 13.24 3.65
CA SER A 241 14.08 11.99 3.54
C SER A 241 12.57 12.18 3.36
N GLN A 242 12.05 13.30 3.80
CA GLN A 242 10.65 13.70 3.66
C GLN A 242 10.33 14.41 2.35
N ASP A 243 11.35 14.87 1.61
CA ASP A 243 11.19 15.50 0.31
C ASP A 243 11.09 14.42 -0.77
N THR A 244 10.27 14.65 -1.79
CA THR A 244 10.09 13.66 -2.85
C THR A 244 10.32 14.30 -4.22
N ALA A 245 11.21 13.71 -5.02
CA ALA A 245 11.48 14.11 -6.39
C ALA A 245 10.74 13.22 -7.39
N PHE A 246 10.22 13.84 -8.44
CA PHE A 246 9.48 13.20 -9.53
C PHE A 246 10.07 13.63 -10.87
N ARG A 247 10.13 12.72 -11.84
CA ARG A 247 10.32 13.07 -13.23
C ARG A 247 8.96 13.35 -13.86
N TYR A 248 8.71 14.62 -14.20
CA TYR A 248 7.41 15.08 -14.70
C TYR A 248 7.28 14.95 -16.21
N GLY A 249 8.38 15.17 -16.94
CA GLY A 249 8.46 15.08 -18.39
C GLY A 249 9.85 14.63 -18.84
N GLY A 250 10.23 14.87 -20.10
CA GLY A 250 11.51 14.46 -20.64
C GLY A 250 12.71 15.00 -19.85
N GLU A 251 12.76 16.32 -19.67
CA GLU A 251 13.82 17.07 -18.97
C GLU A 251 13.30 17.87 -17.77
N GLU A 252 12.01 17.64 -17.43
CA GLU A 252 11.29 18.35 -16.37
C GLU A 252 11.15 17.49 -15.13
N PHE A 253 11.38 18.09 -13.97
CA PHE A 253 11.28 17.45 -12.66
C PHE A 253 10.45 18.29 -11.71
N VAL A 254 9.76 17.62 -10.79
CA VAL A 254 9.00 18.25 -9.70
C VAL A 254 9.53 17.73 -8.38
N ILE A 255 9.67 18.61 -7.40
CA ILE A 255 10.06 18.25 -6.03
C ILE A 255 8.98 18.75 -5.08
N LEU A 256 8.42 17.84 -4.28
CA LEU A 256 7.55 18.17 -3.16
C LEU A 256 8.41 18.30 -1.89
N LEU A 257 8.24 19.41 -1.19
CA LEU A 257 8.94 19.75 0.04
C LEU A 257 7.92 19.77 1.19
N ALA A 258 7.87 18.70 1.96
CA ALA A 258 7.00 18.61 3.12
C ALA A 258 7.51 19.50 4.27
N ASN A 259 6.59 20.06 5.07
CA ASN A 259 6.89 20.92 6.20
C ASN A 259 7.90 22.05 5.85
N THR A 260 7.72 22.68 4.68
CA THR A 260 8.66 23.65 4.14
C THR A 260 7.90 24.90 3.71
N THR A 261 8.29 26.03 4.25
CA THR A 261 7.74 27.36 3.93
C THR A 261 8.23 27.85 2.57
N ASP A 262 7.63 28.93 2.08
CA ASP A 262 7.99 29.53 0.80
C ASP A 262 9.46 30.01 0.74
N ASP A 263 9.95 30.67 1.79
CA ASP A 263 11.35 31.14 1.87
C ASP A 263 12.34 29.98 1.97
N GLU A 264 11.98 28.93 2.70
CA GLU A 264 12.81 27.72 2.77
C GLU A 264 12.85 27.02 1.41
N ALA A 265 11.71 26.91 0.70
CA ALA A 265 11.64 26.33 -0.65
C ALA A 265 12.50 27.12 -1.63
N LEU A 266 12.48 28.45 -1.58
CA LEU A 266 13.34 29.31 -2.38
C LEU A 266 14.83 29.06 -2.07
N SER A 267 15.16 28.89 -0.79
CA SER A 267 16.53 28.57 -0.35
C SER A 267 17.00 27.20 -0.87
N VAL A 268 16.13 26.18 -0.81
CA VAL A 268 16.39 24.84 -1.38
C VAL A 268 16.58 24.94 -2.89
N ALA A 269 15.69 25.62 -3.60
CA ALA A 269 15.77 25.78 -5.05
C ALA A 269 17.08 26.50 -5.49
N ARG A 270 17.48 27.56 -4.79
CA ARG A 270 18.75 28.23 -5.03
C ARG A 270 19.96 27.34 -4.80
N ARG A 271 19.93 26.51 -3.76
CA ARG A 271 20.98 25.52 -3.49
C ARG A 271 21.09 24.50 -4.61
N LEU A 272 19.94 23.95 -5.08
CA LEU A 272 19.91 23.01 -6.20
C LEU A 272 20.39 23.64 -7.50
N ASN A 273 19.99 24.88 -7.81
CA ASN A 273 20.48 25.61 -8.97
C ASN A 273 22.04 25.74 -8.98
N ARG A 274 22.64 26.21 -7.88
CA ARG A 274 24.11 26.30 -7.72
C ARG A 274 24.77 24.93 -7.80
N LEU A 275 24.19 23.90 -7.17
CA LEU A 275 24.73 22.55 -7.19
C LEU A 275 24.88 22.01 -8.62
N VAL A 276 23.99 22.41 -9.52
CA VAL A 276 24.00 21.99 -10.94
C VAL A 276 24.94 22.88 -11.74
N SER A 277 24.89 24.21 -11.57
CA SER A 277 25.71 25.18 -12.35
C SER A 277 27.19 25.13 -12.00
N ASP A 278 27.52 24.93 -10.72
CA ASP A 278 28.91 25.09 -10.23
C ASP A 278 29.74 23.81 -10.39
N LYS A 279 29.11 22.66 -10.61
CA LYS A 279 29.77 21.35 -10.71
C LYS A 279 29.49 20.67 -12.05
N PRO A 280 30.50 20.51 -12.90
CA PRO A 280 30.36 19.78 -14.16
C PRO A 280 29.84 18.33 -13.97
N PHE A 281 29.27 17.79 -15.01
CA PHE A 281 28.83 16.39 -15.08
C PHE A 281 29.88 15.56 -15.79
N ALA A 282 30.65 14.78 -15.04
CA ALA A 282 31.65 13.86 -15.58
C ALA A 282 30.91 12.59 -16.08
N LEU A 283 30.79 12.42 -17.37
CA LEU A 283 30.14 11.29 -18.02
C LEU A 283 31.10 10.14 -18.30
N SER A 284 32.36 10.47 -18.53
CA SER A 284 33.49 9.53 -18.66
C SER A 284 34.80 10.24 -18.34
N ASN A 285 35.92 9.50 -18.38
CA ASN A 285 37.27 10.09 -18.18
C ASN A 285 37.63 11.14 -19.24
N LYS A 286 36.88 11.20 -20.35
CA LYS A 286 37.18 12.11 -21.49
C LYS A 286 36.05 13.11 -21.79
N LEU A 287 34.88 12.94 -21.17
CA LEU A 287 33.72 13.78 -21.48
C LEU A 287 33.10 14.35 -20.20
N THR A 288 33.12 15.66 -20.13
CA THR A 288 32.50 16.45 -19.07
C THR A 288 31.55 17.48 -19.68
N ILE A 289 30.34 17.59 -19.17
CA ILE A 289 29.32 18.50 -19.69
C ILE A 289 28.88 19.47 -18.58
N ASN A 290 28.76 20.74 -18.94
CA ASN A 290 28.15 21.76 -18.10
C ASN A 290 26.70 21.95 -18.53
N ILE A 291 25.81 21.89 -17.57
CA ILE A 291 24.38 22.23 -17.75
C ILE A 291 23.96 23.21 -16.67
N THR A 292 22.89 23.93 -16.94
CA THR A 292 22.20 24.74 -15.94
C THR A 292 20.72 24.28 -15.85
N ILE A 293 20.05 24.70 -14.81
CA ILE A 293 18.60 24.44 -14.62
C ILE A 293 17.89 25.76 -14.31
N SER A 294 16.68 25.88 -14.81
CA SER A 294 15.73 26.91 -14.41
C SER A 294 14.72 26.33 -13.44
N LEU A 295 14.32 27.08 -12.42
CA LEU A 295 13.41 26.59 -11.39
C LEU A 295 12.31 27.62 -11.11
N GLY A 296 11.10 27.08 -10.89
CA GLY A 296 9.96 27.80 -10.35
C GLY A 296 9.54 27.21 -9.01
N THR A 297 9.23 28.05 -8.03
CA THR A 297 8.75 27.59 -6.71
C THR A 297 7.41 28.20 -6.35
N ALA A 298 6.57 27.43 -5.64
CA ALA A 298 5.32 27.88 -5.06
C ALA A 298 5.04 27.15 -3.73
N CYS A 299 4.42 27.85 -2.78
CA CYS A 299 3.94 27.31 -1.53
C CYS A 299 2.43 27.12 -1.58
N LEU A 300 1.89 26.08 -0.91
CA LEU A 300 0.46 25.81 -0.80
C LEU A 300 -0.26 26.98 -0.14
N GLN A 301 -1.33 27.44 -0.76
CA GLN A 301 -2.20 28.51 -0.27
C GLN A 301 -3.57 27.95 0.12
N ALA A 302 -4.34 28.73 0.89
CA ALA A 302 -5.66 28.32 1.34
C ALA A 302 -6.64 28.11 0.18
N GLU A 303 -6.47 28.90 -0.89
CA GLU A 303 -7.31 28.93 -2.09
C GLU A 303 -6.98 27.86 -3.10
N ASP A 304 -5.86 27.12 -2.91
CA ASP A 304 -5.47 26.06 -3.83
C ASP A 304 -6.45 24.89 -3.78
N ASP A 305 -6.68 24.25 -4.91
CA ASP A 305 -7.53 23.08 -5.02
C ASP A 305 -6.92 21.85 -4.34
N ASP A 306 -7.78 20.88 -3.98
CA ASP A 306 -7.35 19.64 -3.29
C ASP A 306 -6.51 18.70 -4.14
N LYS A 307 -6.50 18.86 -5.47
CA LYS A 307 -5.65 18.08 -6.38
C LYS A 307 -4.27 18.69 -6.56
N GLY A 308 -4.10 19.98 -6.22
CA GLY A 308 -2.85 20.73 -6.32
C GLY A 308 -2.57 21.23 -7.75
N GLU A 309 -3.58 21.29 -8.62
CA GLU A 309 -3.43 21.80 -9.98
C GLU A 309 -3.06 23.29 -9.96
N SER A 310 -3.66 24.07 -9.08
CA SER A 310 -3.34 25.50 -8.89
C SER A 310 -1.94 25.74 -8.34
N LEU A 311 -1.51 24.92 -7.37
CA LEU A 311 -0.15 24.97 -6.83
C LEU A 311 0.89 24.66 -7.93
N LEU A 312 0.68 23.60 -8.69
CA LEU A 312 1.53 23.17 -9.79
C LEU A 312 1.60 24.26 -10.87
N TYR A 313 0.46 24.84 -11.23
CA TYR A 313 0.36 25.91 -12.21
C TYR A 313 1.16 27.16 -11.79
N ARG A 314 1.06 27.59 -10.52
CA ARG A 314 1.85 28.74 -10.04
C ARG A 314 3.35 28.51 -10.11
N ALA A 315 3.82 27.30 -9.76
CA ALA A 315 5.22 26.95 -9.88
C ALA A 315 5.69 26.90 -11.35
N ASP A 316 4.84 26.39 -12.26
CA ASP A 316 5.11 26.33 -13.69
C ASP A 316 5.24 27.74 -14.30
N GLN A 317 4.35 28.67 -13.94
CA GLN A 317 4.44 30.07 -14.36
C GLN A 317 5.77 30.72 -13.90
N CYS A 318 6.26 30.38 -12.72
CA CYS A 318 7.58 30.83 -12.24
C CYS A 318 8.72 30.21 -13.06
N LEU A 319 8.63 28.92 -13.40
CA LEU A 319 9.63 28.27 -14.27
C LEU A 319 9.67 28.93 -15.66
N LEU A 320 8.50 29.21 -16.25
CA LEU A 320 8.43 29.92 -17.53
C LEU A 320 9.09 31.28 -17.47
N GLN A 321 8.86 32.05 -16.38
CA GLN A 321 9.54 33.33 -16.17
C GLN A 321 11.05 33.15 -15.98
N ALA A 322 11.50 32.12 -15.26
CA ALA A 322 12.92 31.83 -15.12
C ALA A 322 13.58 31.58 -16.49
N LYS A 323 12.92 30.83 -17.37
CA LYS A 323 13.38 30.57 -18.75
C LYS A 323 13.41 31.84 -19.60
N THR A 324 12.38 32.68 -19.55
CA THR A 324 12.29 33.92 -20.34
C THR A 324 13.22 35.01 -19.82
N ALA A 325 13.50 35.08 -18.52
CA ALA A 325 14.40 36.03 -17.91
C ALA A 325 15.90 35.72 -18.13
N GLY A 326 16.26 34.69 -18.89
CA GLY A 326 17.65 34.37 -19.26
C GLY A 326 18.17 33.07 -18.64
N ARG A 327 17.27 32.19 -18.11
CA ARG A 327 17.60 30.85 -17.59
C ARG A 327 18.55 30.86 -16.38
N ASN A 328 19.00 29.68 -15.97
CA ASN A 328 19.93 29.46 -14.86
C ASN A 328 19.54 30.26 -13.59
N ARG A 329 18.29 30.21 -13.19
CA ARG A 329 17.77 30.98 -12.05
C ARG A 329 16.54 30.34 -11.43
N VAL A 330 16.21 30.89 -10.27
CA VAL A 330 15.01 30.54 -9.51
C VAL A 330 14.06 31.74 -9.50
N ILE A 331 12.79 31.51 -9.80
CA ILE A 331 11.70 32.46 -9.60
C ILE A 331 10.70 31.84 -8.60
N ASN A 332 10.19 32.69 -7.72
CA ASN A 332 9.23 32.29 -6.69
C ASN A 332 7.88 32.99 -6.91
N SER A 333 6.78 32.31 -6.63
CA SER A 333 5.43 32.79 -6.91
C SER A 333 5.04 34.04 -6.11
N ASN A 334 5.63 34.27 -4.94
CA ASN A 334 5.34 35.46 -4.13
C ASN A 334 6.05 36.73 -4.62
N TYR A 335 7.04 36.59 -5.49
CA TYR A 335 7.80 37.71 -6.10
C TYR A 335 7.27 38.11 -7.48
N ILE A 336 6.21 37.47 -7.96
CA ILE A 336 5.53 37.88 -9.19
C ILE A 336 4.54 38.99 -8.82
N PRO A 337 4.66 40.25 -9.35
CA PRO A 337 3.61 41.23 -9.22
C PRO A 337 2.32 40.64 -9.78
N HIS A 338 1.22 40.67 -9.03
CA HIS A 338 -0.09 40.28 -9.52
C HIS A 338 -0.41 41.07 -10.80
N VAL A 339 -0.10 40.52 -11.95
CA VAL A 339 -0.65 41.00 -13.23
C VAL A 339 -2.12 40.62 -13.20
N SER A 340 -2.96 41.63 -12.97
CA SER A 340 -4.41 41.61 -12.99
C SER A 340 -4.92 40.63 -14.04
N ARG A 341 -5.86 39.77 -13.62
CA ARG A 341 -6.69 38.89 -14.46
C ARG A 341 -7.17 39.66 -15.70
N LEU A 342 -6.52 39.49 -16.82
CA LEU A 342 -7.11 39.85 -18.11
C LEU A 342 -8.26 38.89 -18.34
N LYS A 343 -9.49 39.42 -18.31
CA LYS A 343 -10.73 38.77 -18.70
C LYS A 343 -10.50 38.05 -20.03
N ALA A 344 -10.80 36.75 -20.04
CA ALA A 344 -11.06 36.06 -21.27
C ALA A 344 -12.24 36.78 -21.95
N VAL A 345 -11.97 37.52 -23.00
CA VAL A 345 -12.98 38.03 -23.89
C VAL A 345 -13.37 36.88 -24.80
N SER A 346 -14.60 36.44 -24.61
CA SER A 346 -15.34 35.60 -25.53
C SER A 346 -15.44 36.28 -26.89
N SER A 347 -15.05 35.60 -27.93
CA SER A 347 -15.59 35.71 -29.29
C SER A 347 -15.40 34.38 -30.00
#